data_6a23af7a0dd33e276f4caac14d9b7d74
#
_entry.id   6a23af7a0dd33e276f4caac14d9b7d74
#
_cell.length_a   1.000
_cell.length_b   1.000
_cell.length_c   1.000
_cell.angle_alpha   90.00
_cell.angle_beta   90.00
_cell.angle_gamma   90.00
#
_symmetry.space_group_name_H-M   'P 1'
#
loop_
_entity.id
_entity.type
_entity.pdbx_description
1 polymer ?
#
loop_
_entity_poly.entity_id
_entity_poly.type
_entity_poly.pdbx_seq_one_letter_code
_entity_poly.pdbx_strand_id
1 'polypeptide(L)'
;MIKNYLELCKKLKLNLKKECTLTFIIFLTIVLIGFVLMFIDSFISGFLMIMCSFLYFYSHYSSLKSSYNQLVISKEIAFNGFYRYVVTLLKNNHILYSALKASLEYSDEVLLDDINELIEDIENDTTIEPFLKFMNNFNDESIKQMIMLLYKTQEVGVANEVLNSINECMVYLQDTSIKSYTSIESKKVERYYIYPIVLSTAVVLLITSYVFSLIGSSMYV
;
A
#
# COMPACT_ATOMS: atom_id res chain seq x y z
N MET A 1 4.66 5.94 -15.57
CA MET A 1 4.17 4.65 -15.04
C MET A 1 5.29 3.79 -14.48
N ILE A 2 6.34 3.49 -15.23
CA ILE A 2 7.49 2.65 -14.80
C ILE A 2 8.21 3.23 -13.56
N LYS A 3 8.47 4.55 -13.50
CA LYS A 3 9.11 5.19 -12.36
C LYS A 3 8.30 5.02 -11.07
N ASN A 4 6.97 5.19 -11.15
CA ASN A 4 6.07 4.99 -10.00
C ASN A 4 6.00 3.51 -9.57
N TYR A 5 6.11 2.57 -10.52
CA TYR A 5 6.18 1.14 -10.24
C TYR A 5 7.42 0.78 -9.42
N LEU A 6 8.60 1.25 -9.84
CA LEU A 6 9.86 1.03 -9.15
C LEU A 6 9.86 1.63 -7.74
N GLU A 7 9.26 2.79 -7.59
CA GLU A 7 9.13 3.47 -6.30
C GLU A 7 8.21 2.71 -5.33
N LEU A 8 7.08 2.18 -5.82
CA LEU A 8 6.17 1.32 -5.04
C LEU A 8 6.84 0.03 -4.58
N CYS A 9 7.57 -0.66 -5.47
CA CYS A 9 8.31 -1.85 -5.11
C CYS A 9 9.40 -1.58 -4.05
N LYS A 10 10.07 -0.43 -4.12
CA LYS A 10 11.05 -0.01 -3.12
C LYS A 10 10.41 0.23 -1.76
N LYS A 11 9.27 0.94 -1.74
CA LYS A 11 8.52 1.23 -0.51
C LYS A 11 7.94 -0.03 0.15
N LEU A 12 7.58 -1.04 -0.66
CA LEU A 12 7.12 -2.35 -0.17
C LEU A 12 8.27 -3.30 0.24
N LYS A 13 9.53 -2.84 0.22
CA LYS A 13 10.73 -3.66 0.50
C LYS A 13 10.80 -4.95 -0.35
N LEU A 14 10.13 -4.98 -1.52
CA LEU A 14 10.16 -6.10 -2.44
C LEU A 14 11.50 -6.18 -3.17
N ASN A 15 11.90 -7.40 -3.55
CA ASN A 15 13.10 -7.57 -4.37
C ASN A 15 12.85 -7.06 -5.80
N LEU A 16 13.20 -5.78 -6.02
CA LEU A 16 12.98 -5.05 -7.28
C LEU A 16 13.38 -5.82 -8.53
N LYS A 17 14.57 -6.46 -8.48
CA LYS A 17 15.06 -7.22 -9.62
C LYS A 17 14.18 -8.43 -9.93
N LYS A 18 13.78 -9.18 -8.90
CA LYS A 18 12.98 -10.40 -9.06
C LYS A 18 11.55 -10.08 -9.53
N GLU A 19 10.88 -9.13 -8.90
CA GLU A 19 9.50 -8.75 -9.26
C GLU A 19 9.43 -8.13 -10.66
N CYS A 20 10.32 -7.17 -10.97
CA CYS A 20 10.35 -6.51 -12.27
C CYS A 20 10.70 -7.49 -13.40
N THR A 21 11.69 -8.37 -13.21
CA THR A 21 12.05 -9.37 -14.23
C THR A 21 10.95 -10.39 -14.43
N LEU A 22 10.32 -10.88 -13.36
CA LEU A 22 9.24 -11.87 -13.47
C LEU A 22 8.03 -11.31 -14.21
N THR A 23 7.59 -10.11 -13.83
CA THR A 23 6.47 -9.44 -14.50
C THR A 23 6.76 -9.16 -15.96
N PHE A 24 8.00 -8.73 -16.28
CA PHE A 24 8.40 -8.45 -17.64
C PHE A 24 8.52 -9.73 -18.48
N ILE A 25 9.04 -10.82 -17.93
CA ILE A 25 9.09 -12.13 -18.61
C ILE A 25 7.70 -12.62 -18.93
N ILE A 26 6.74 -12.58 -17.98
CA ILE A 26 5.36 -13.02 -18.20
C ILE A 26 4.70 -12.15 -19.28
N PHE A 27 4.87 -10.83 -19.23
CA PHE A 27 4.36 -9.92 -20.24
C PHE A 27 4.90 -10.27 -21.64
N LEU A 28 6.22 -10.46 -21.77
CA LEU A 28 6.89 -10.77 -23.02
C LEU A 28 6.46 -12.14 -23.59
N THR A 29 6.31 -13.16 -22.74
CA THR A 29 5.83 -14.48 -23.16
C THR A 29 4.41 -14.44 -23.70
N ILE A 30 3.50 -13.71 -23.07
CA ILE A 30 2.11 -13.57 -23.56
C ILE A 30 2.07 -12.83 -24.91
N VAL A 31 2.89 -11.77 -25.09
CA VAL A 31 3.02 -11.04 -26.33
C VAL A 31 3.56 -11.94 -27.46
N LEU A 32 4.60 -12.74 -27.19
CA LEU A 32 5.15 -13.67 -28.17
C LEU A 32 4.13 -14.72 -28.61
N ILE A 33 3.37 -15.29 -27.66
CA ILE A 33 2.29 -16.24 -27.98
C ILE A 33 1.23 -15.53 -28.86
N GLY A 34 0.86 -14.29 -28.55
CA GLY A 34 -0.06 -13.50 -29.34
C GLY A 34 0.41 -13.30 -30.79
N PHE A 35 1.72 -13.00 -30.99
CA PHE A 35 2.29 -12.91 -32.33
C PHE A 35 2.26 -14.24 -33.08
N VAL A 36 2.61 -15.35 -32.45
CA VAL A 36 2.55 -16.67 -33.07
C VAL A 36 1.12 -17.02 -33.50
N LEU A 37 0.11 -16.73 -32.68
CA LEU A 37 -1.30 -16.97 -33.02
C LEU A 37 -1.77 -16.11 -34.19
N MET A 38 -1.26 -14.89 -34.36
CA MET A 38 -1.57 -14.06 -35.52
C MET A 38 -1.16 -14.70 -36.86
N PHE A 39 -0.08 -15.51 -36.85
CA PHE A 39 0.43 -16.15 -38.07
C PHE A 39 -0.19 -17.51 -38.34
N ILE A 40 -0.62 -18.24 -37.30
CA ILE A 40 -1.04 -19.65 -37.44
C ILE A 40 -2.58 -19.73 -37.60
N ASP A 41 -3.35 -18.96 -36.82
CA ASP A 41 -4.79 -19.21 -36.68
C ASP A 41 -5.63 -18.04 -37.24
N SER A 42 -5.62 -16.90 -36.57
CA SER A 42 -6.34 -15.72 -37.05
C SER A 42 -5.73 -14.44 -36.43
N PHE A 43 -5.74 -13.37 -37.21
CA PHE A 43 -5.31 -12.04 -36.77
C PHE A 43 -6.04 -11.57 -35.51
N ILE A 44 -7.34 -11.92 -35.40
CA ILE A 44 -8.21 -11.52 -34.31
C ILE A 44 -7.76 -12.18 -32.97
N SER A 45 -7.47 -13.49 -32.98
CA SER A 45 -7.07 -14.23 -31.77
C SER A 45 -5.73 -13.72 -31.21
N GLY A 46 -4.77 -13.45 -32.08
CA GLY A 46 -3.48 -12.89 -31.69
C GLY A 46 -3.60 -11.47 -31.13
N PHE A 47 -4.44 -10.63 -31.73
CA PHE A 47 -4.70 -9.27 -31.23
C PHE A 47 -5.35 -9.27 -29.85
N LEU A 48 -6.32 -10.16 -29.60
CA LEU A 48 -6.94 -10.32 -28.28
C LEU A 48 -5.92 -10.74 -27.21
N MET A 49 -5.00 -11.65 -27.53
CA MET A 49 -3.95 -12.06 -26.58
C MET A 49 -3.01 -10.91 -26.23
N ILE A 50 -2.64 -10.08 -27.20
CA ILE A 50 -1.82 -8.89 -26.93
C ILE A 50 -2.57 -7.91 -26.01
N MET A 51 -3.88 -7.66 -26.26
CA MET A 51 -4.70 -6.84 -25.36
C MET A 51 -4.76 -7.40 -23.94
N CYS A 52 -4.89 -8.72 -23.77
CA CYS A 52 -4.86 -9.37 -22.47
C CYS A 52 -3.51 -9.15 -21.73
N SER A 53 -2.39 -9.09 -22.45
CA SER A 53 -1.09 -8.83 -21.82
C SER A 53 -1.03 -7.41 -21.21
N PHE A 54 -1.61 -6.41 -21.87
CA PHE A 54 -1.71 -5.06 -21.32
C PHE A 54 -2.63 -5.00 -20.09
N LEU A 55 -3.76 -5.71 -20.12
CA LEU A 55 -4.66 -5.82 -18.97
C LEU A 55 -3.98 -6.50 -17.78
N TYR A 56 -3.17 -7.54 -18.01
CA TYR A 56 -2.38 -8.18 -16.98
C TYR A 56 -1.39 -7.20 -16.33
N PHE A 57 -0.65 -6.44 -17.13
CA PHE A 57 0.30 -5.46 -16.62
C PHE A 57 -0.39 -4.36 -15.79
N TYR A 58 -1.53 -3.87 -16.27
CA TYR A 58 -2.32 -2.88 -15.54
C TYR A 58 -2.87 -3.43 -14.22
N SER A 59 -3.38 -4.65 -14.22
CA SER A 59 -3.88 -5.34 -13.02
C SER A 59 -2.78 -5.54 -11.99
N HIS A 60 -1.59 -5.95 -12.42
CA HIS A 60 -0.45 -6.13 -11.53
C HIS A 60 0.01 -4.81 -10.90
N TYR A 61 0.08 -3.73 -11.68
CA TYR A 61 0.37 -2.39 -11.16
C TYR A 61 -0.67 -1.93 -10.13
N SER A 62 -1.95 -2.12 -10.43
CA SER A 62 -3.05 -1.78 -9.52
C SER A 62 -2.99 -2.58 -8.21
N SER A 63 -2.61 -3.87 -8.28
CA SER A 63 -2.41 -4.73 -7.12
C SER A 63 -1.29 -4.23 -6.21
N LEU A 64 -0.14 -3.85 -6.76
CA LEU A 64 0.98 -3.27 -5.99
C LEU A 64 0.59 -1.97 -5.31
N LYS A 65 -0.10 -1.08 -6.02
CA LYS A 65 -0.59 0.17 -5.45
C LYS A 65 -1.57 -0.08 -4.30
N SER A 66 -2.46 -1.06 -4.46
CA SER A 66 -3.39 -1.46 -3.40
C SER A 66 -2.67 -2.05 -2.18
N SER A 67 -1.63 -2.87 -2.39
CA SER A 67 -0.81 -3.44 -1.30
C SER A 67 -0.05 -2.35 -0.54
N TYR A 68 0.49 -1.36 -1.25
CA TYR A 68 1.12 -0.20 -0.63
C TYR A 68 0.13 0.62 0.22
N ASN A 69 -1.05 0.91 -0.31
CA ASN A 69 -2.07 1.63 0.45
C ASN A 69 -2.52 0.85 1.70
N GLN A 70 -2.61 -0.48 1.61
CA GLN A 70 -2.91 -1.32 2.76
C GLN A 70 -1.79 -1.25 3.82
N LEU A 71 -0.53 -1.26 3.41
CA LEU A 71 0.60 -1.10 4.32
C LEU A 71 0.53 0.25 5.06
N VAL A 72 0.26 1.35 4.34
CA VAL A 72 0.12 2.68 4.95
C VAL A 72 -1.02 2.70 5.95
N ILE A 73 -2.19 2.19 5.59
CA ILE A 73 -3.35 2.13 6.50
C ILE A 73 -3.04 1.25 7.73
N SER A 74 -2.32 0.13 7.55
CA SER A 74 -1.90 -0.72 8.68
C SER A 74 -0.96 0.04 9.63
N LYS A 75 -0.03 0.85 9.09
CA LYS A 75 0.82 1.73 9.89
C LYS A 75 0.02 2.80 10.63
N GLU A 76 -0.98 3.40 9.98
CA GLU A 76 -1.85 4.41 10.58
C GLU A 76 -2.67 3.83 11.75
N ILE A 77 -3.13 2.59 11.62
CA ILE A 77 -3.82 1.86 12.70
C ILE A 77 -2.85 1.55 13.85
N ALA A 78 -1.67 1.02 13.55
CA ALA A 78 -0.64 0.69 14.51
C ALA A 78 -0.17 1.95 15.29
N PHE A 79 -0.08 3.10 14.60
CA PHE A 79 0.28 4.37 15.19
C PHE A 79 -0.67 4.77 16.33
N ASN A 80 -1.95 4.47 16.25
CA ASN A 80 -2.91 4.80 17.30
C ASN A 80 -2.59 4.10 18.63
N GLY A 81 -2.23 2.83 18.56
CA GLY A 81 -1.78 2.05 19.73
C GLY A 81 -0.51 2.62 20.33
N PHE A 82 0.52 2.78 19.50
CA PHE A 82 1.81 3.36 19.86
C PHE A 82 1.66 4.74 20.52
N TYR A 83 0.93 5.65 19.86
CA TYR A 83 0.73 7.02 20.35
C TYR A 83 0.09 7.07 21.74
N ARG A 84 -0.89 6.20 22.02
CA ARG A 84 -1.52 6.08 23.33
C ARG A 84 -0.51 5.74 24.43
N TYR A 85 0.41 4.81 24.16
CA TYR A 85 1.46 4.46 25.12
C TYR A 85 2.41 5.62 25.35
N VAL A 86 2.88 6.26 24.29
CA VAL A 86 3.75 7.45 24.40
C VAL A 86 3.09 8.52 25.27
N VAL A 87 1.83 8.87 24.98
CA VAL A 87 1.07 9.89 25.74
C VAL A 87 0.90 9.49 27.20
N THR A 88 0.65 8.22 27.49
CA THR A 88 0.52 7.74 28.87
C THR A 88 1.82 7.90 29.63
N LEU A 89 2.96 7.62 29.01
CA LEU A 89 4.27 7.80 29.58
C LEU A 89 4.62 9.29 29.79
N LEU A 90 4.28 10.15 28.82
CA LEU A 90 4.45 11.60 28.93
C LEU A 90 3.63 12.17 30.11
N LYS A 91 2.41 11.69 30.32
CA LYS A 91 1.59 12.06 31.48
C LYS A 91 2.20 11.65 32.82
N ASN A 92 2.99 10.59 32.81
CA ASN A 92 3.76 10.12 33.97
C ASN A 92 5.14 10.78 34.10
N ASN A 93 5.32 11.97 33.49
CA ASN A 93 6.52 12.78 33.54
C ASN A 93 7.78 12.12 32.89
N HIS A 94 7.60 11.16 31.98
CA HIS A 94 8.70 10.70 31.15
C HIS A 94 9.06 11.77 30.11
N ILE A 95 10.35 11.91 29.81
CA ILE A 95 10.81 12.73 28.68
C ILE A 95 10.47 12.00 27.37
N LEU A 96 10.23 12.75 26.29
CA LEU A 96 9.77 12.18 25.00
C LEU A 96 10.64 11.03 24.50
N TYR A 97 11.96 11.19 24.53
CA TYR A 97 12.89 10.15 24.09
C TYR A 97 12.70 8.83 24.87
N SER A 98 12.63 8.89 26.21
CA SER A 98 12.42 7.70 27.03
C SER A 98 11.03 7.08 26.83
N ALA A 99 10.00 7.93 26.57
CA ALA A 99 8.65 7.48 26.27
C ALA A 99 8.58 6.75 24.93
N LEU A 100 9.24 7.28 23.89
CA LEU A 100 9.33 6.63 22.58
C LEU A 100 10.04 5.27 22.69
N LYS A 101 11.18 5.21 23.39
CA LYS A 101 11.96 3.98 23.57
C LYS A 101 11.20 2.91 24.35
N ALA A 102 10.52 3.30 25.43
CA ALA A 102 9.70 2.38 26.22
C ALA A 102 8.46 1.88 25.45
N SER A 103 7.95 2.68 24.51
CA SER A 103 6.80 2.30 23.69
C SER A 103 7.11 1.28 22.60
N LEU A 104 8.39 1.01 22.29
CA LEU A 104 8.79 0.00 21.31
C LEU A 104 8.27 -1.40 21.65
N GLU A 105 8.29 -1.76 22.93
CA GLU A 105 7.83 -3.08 23.40
C GLU A 105 6.35 -3.32 23.12
N TYR A 106 5.56 -2.26 22.99
CA TYR A 106 4.11 -2.30 22.77
C TYR A 106 3.73 -1.88 21.35
N SER A 107 4.71 -1.72 20.47
CA SER A 107 4.49 -1.31 19.08
C SER A 107 4.27 -2.51 18.19
N ASP A 108 3.38 -2.35 17.20
CA ASP A 108 3.14 -3.36 16.17
C ASP A 108 4.38 -3.48 15.25
N GLU A 109 4.68 -4.72 14.80
CA GLU A 109 5.82 -5.01 13.92
C GLU A 109 5.87 -4.13 12.66
N VAL A 110 4.70 -3.74 12.14
CA VAL A 110 4.58 -2.91 10.93
C VAL A 110 5.18 -1.50 11.13
N LEU A 111 5.23 -1.01 12.36
CA LEU A 111 5.69 0.34 12.70
C LEU A 111 7.07 0.36 13.37
N LEU A 112 7.56 -0.79 13.87
CA LEU A 112 8.79 -0.88 14.63
C LEU A 112 10.01 -0.28 13.93
N ASP A 113 10.18 -0.57 12.65
CA ASP A 113 11.32 -0.04 11.87
C ASP A 113 11.28 1.49 11.80
N ASP A 114 10.09 2.06 11.56
CA ASP A 114 9.92 3.51 11.42
C ASP A 114 10.12 4.24 12.76
N ILE A 115 9.71 3.61 13.89
CA ILE A 115 9.92 4.18 15.23
C ILE A 115 11.39 4.09 15.63
N ASN A 116 12.06 2.97 15.35
CA ASN A 116 13.49 2.83 15.61
C ASN A 116 14.30 3.87 14.84
N GLU A 117 13.97 4.09 13.56
CA GLU A 117 14.58 5.14 12.73
C GLU A 117 14.34 6.53 13.32
N LEU A 118 13.12 6.83 13.79
CA LEU A 118 12.81 8.09 14.46
C LEU A 118 13.65 8.29 15.73
N ILE A 119 13.80 7.25 16.57
CA ILE A 119 14.57 7.31 17.80
C ILE A 119 16.04 7.57 17.49
N GLU A 120 16.61 6.86 16.51
CA GLU A 120 18.01 7.03 16.09
C GLU A 120 18.23 8.43 15.49
N ASP A 121 17.30 8.92 14.69
CA ASP A 121 17.38 10.26 14.09
C ASP A 121 17.31 11.35 15.18
N ILE A 122 16.46 11.21 16.23
CA ILE A 122 16.37 12.17 17.34
C ILE A 122 17.64 12.17 18.21
N GLU A 123 18.32 11.04 18.34
CA GLU A 123 19.61 10.98 19.05
C GLU A 123 20.69 11.83 18.35
N ASN A 124 20.64 11.89 17.05
CA ASN A 124 21.62 12.61 16.22
C ASN A 124 21.21 14.06 15.90
N ASP A 125 19.91 14.32 15.82
CA ASP A 125 19.36 15.62 15.43
C ASP A 125 18.12 15.96 16.26
N THR A 126 18.24 16.99 17.09
CA THR A 126 17.16 17.48 17.96
C THR A 126 16.21 18.46 17.27
N THR A 127 16.40 18.73 15.98
CA THR A 127 15.54 19.62 15.21
C THR A 127 14.20 18.95 14.83
N ILE A 128 13.37 19.63 14.07
CA ILE A 128 12.10 19.10 13.56
C ILE A 128 12.28 18.02 12.47
N GLU A 129 13.45 17.96 11.82
CA GLU A 129 13.68 17.10 10.64
C GLU A 129 13.38 15.60 10.87
N PRO A 130 13.78 14.96 12.00
CA PRO A 130 13.40 13.58 12.29
C PRO A 130 11.89 13.36 12.29
N PHE A 131 11.14 14.29 12.85
CA PHE A 131 9.67 14.21 12.90
C PHE A 131 9.03 14.41 11.52
N LEU A 132 9.55 15.31 10.70
CA LEU A 132 9.10 15.49 9.32
C LEU A 132 9.35 14.25 8.47
N LYS A 133 10.50 13.59 8.65
CA LYS A 133 10.83 12.33 7.99
C LYS A 133 9.86 11.23 8.40
N PHE A 134 9.59 11.09 9.69
CA PHE A 134 8.63 10.12 10.22
C PHE A 134 7.20 10.37 9.72
N MET A 135 6.75 11.64 9.65
CA MET A 135 5.44 12.03 9.08
C MET A 135 5.24 11.57 7.63
N ASN A 136 6.30 11.47 6.84
CA ASN A 136 6.21 11.04 5.43
C ASN A 136 5.77 9.58 5.25
N ASN A 137 5.76 8.79 6.33
CA ASN A 137 5.26 7.41 6.31
C ASN A 137 3.74 7.32 6.38
N PHE A 138 3.04 8.43 6.65
CA PHE A 138 1.59 8.50 6.84
C PHE A 138 0.94 9.43 5.83
N ASN A 139 -0.29 9.08 5.42
CA ASN A 139 -1.11 9.93 4.57
C ASN A 139 -2.12 10.76 5.37
N ASP A 140 -2.52 10.31 6.56
CA ASP A 140 -3.50 10.98 7.41
C ASP A 140 -2.92 12.25 8.03
N GLU A 141 -3.56 13.39 7.76
CA GLU A 141 -3.16 14.69 8.30
C GLU A 141 -3.31 14.80 9.82
N SER A 142 -4.23 14.04 10.41
CA SER A 142 -4.41 14.03 11.87
C SER A 142 -3.21 13.36 12.55
N ILE A 143 -2.67 12.29 11.97
CA ILE A 143 -1.45 11.62 12.45
C ILE A 143 -0.27 12.58 12.35
N LYS A 144 -0.13 13.32 11.26
CA LYS A 144 0.94 14.31 11.10
C LYS A 144 0.84 15.42 12.15
N GLN A 145 -0.38 15.90 12.44
CA GLN A 145 -0.59 16.87 13.53
C GLN A 145 -0.18 16.30 14.90
N MET A 146 -0.47 15.03 15.17
CA MET A 146 -0.07 14.38 16.40
C MET A 146 1.45 14.23 16.54
N ILE A 147 2.13 13.87 15.46
CA ILE A 147 3.60 13.81 15.43
C ILE A 147 4.18 15.21 15.70
N MET A 148 3.56 16.26 15.14
CA MET A 148 3.95 17.63 15.42
C MET A 148 3.73 18.02 16.90
N LEU A 149 2.66 17.52 17.53
CA LEU A 149 2.43 17.71 18.96
C LEU A 149 3.49 17.00 19.81
N LEU A 150 3.94 15.81 19.39
CA LEU A 150 5.08 15.14 20.06
C LEU A 150 6.35 15.99 19.98
N TYR A 151 6.67 16.56 18.81
CA TYR A 151 7.79 17.48 18.68
C TYR A 151 7.67 18.67 19.64
N LYS A 152 6.49 19.29 19.73
CA LYS A 152 6.25 20.40 20.68
C LYS A 152 6.48 19.99 22.15
N THR A 153 6.18 18.74 22.52
CA THR A 153 6.51 18.27 23.89
C THR A 153 8.01 18.19 24.14
N GLN A 154 8.80 18.02 23.09
CA GLN A 154 10.27 18.05 23.22
C GLN A 154 10.80 19.47 23.43
N GLU A 155 10.21 20.47 22.76
CA GLU A 155 10.64 21.87 22.86
C GLU A 155 10.21 22.55 24.16
N VAL A 156 8.93 22.42 24.51
CA VAL A 156 8.27 23.20 25.60
C VAL A 156 8.07 22.36 26.86
N GLY A 157 8.30 21.06 26.77
CA GLY A 157 7.95 20.11 27.81
C GLY A 157 6.47 19.75 27.80
N VAL A 158 6.06 18.95 28.78
CA VAL A 158 4.70 18.43 28.90
C VAL A 158 3.78 19.49 29.55
N ALA A 159 3.46 20.55 28.80
CA ALA A 159 2.51 21.57 29.24
C ALA A 159 1.07 21.03 29.18
N ASN A 160 0.20 21.44 30.14
CA ASN A 160 -1.19 21.02 30.18
C ASN A 160 -1.97 21.35 28.88
N GLU A 161 -1.64 22.45 28.22
CA GLU A 161 -2.25 22.83 26.93
C GLU A 161 -1.93 21.83 25.82
N VAL A 162 -0.68 21.36 25.76
CA VAL A 162 -0.23 20.36 24.80
C VAL A 162 -0.91 19.02 25.08
N LEU A 163 -1.02 18.61 26.35
CA LEU A 163 -1.72 17.39 26.75
C LEU A 163 -3.22 17.44 26.42
N ASN A 164 -3.88 18.58 26.55
CA ASN A 164 -5.29 18.74 26.16
C ASN A 164 -5.45 18.59 24.64
N SER A 165 -4.60 19.24 23.85
CA SER A 165 -4.61 19.10 22.38
C SER A 165 -4.34 17.65 21.94
N ILE A 166 -3.42 16.94 22.61
CA ILE A 166 -3.15 15.53 22.41
C ILE A 166 -4.39 14.68 22.67
N ASN A 167 -5.13 14.94 23.79
CA ASN A 167 -6.33 14.20 24.14
C ASN A 167 -7.45 14.39 23.11
N GLU A 168 -7.67 15.62 22.64
CA GLU A 168 -8.66 15.92 21.59
C GLU A 168 -8.35 15.16 20.29
N CYS A 169 -7.09 15.19 19.88
CA CYS A 169 -6.63 14.42 18.71
C CYS A 169 -6.81 12.91 18.90
N MET A 170 -6.59 12.36 20.10
CA MET A 170 -6.79 10.93 20.38
C MET A 170 -8.25 10.49 20.22
N VAL A 171 -9.21 11.31 20.64
CA VAL A 171 -10.65 11.02 20.46
C VAL A 171 -10.99 10.96 18.96
N TYR A 172 -10.50 11.90 18.19
CA TYR A 172 -10.70 11.94 16.74
C TYR A 172 -10.10 10.71 16.03
N LEU A 173 -8.89 10.27 16.41
CA LEU A 173 -8.27 9.08 15.84
C LEU A 173 -9.07 7.80 16.12
N GLN A 174 -9.67 7.68 17.28
CA GLN A 174 -10.44 6.50 17.64
C GLN A 174 -11.62 6.29 16.69
N ASP A 175 -12.28 7.37 16.27
CA ASP A 175 -13.38 7.34 15.31
C ASP A 175 -12.90 7.05 13.87
N THR A 176 -11.75 7.61 13.50
CA THR A 176 -11.17 7.44 12.17
C THR A 176 -10.58 6.05 11.98
N SER A 177 -9.96 5.45 13.00
CA SER A 177 -9.38 4.09 12.91
C SER A 177 -10.45 3.02 12.68
N ILE A 178 -11.65 3.14 13.26
CA ILE A 178 -12.76 2.22 13.02
C ILE A 178 -13.18 2.29 11.54
N LYS A 179 -13.27 3.49 10.96
CA LYS A 179 -13.62 3.68 9.54
C LYS A 179 -12.55 3.10 8.60
N SER A 180 -11.29 3.24 8.97
CA SER A 180 -10.17 2.69 8.18
C SER A 180 -10.15 1.16 8.21
N TYR A 181 -10.43 0.53 9.34
CA TYR A 181 -10.56 -0.93 9.47
C TYR A 181 -11.63 -1.49 8.54
N THR A 182 -12.83 -0.91 8.55
CA THR A 182 -13.92 -1.36 7.69
C THR A 182 -13.61 -1.19 6.21
N SER A 183 -12.84 -0.16 5.83
CA SER A 183 -12.42 0.06 4.44
C SER A 183 -11.37 -0.95 3.95
N ILE A 184 -10.51 -1.47 4.83
CA ILE A 184 -9.54 -2.52 4.48
C ILE A 184 -10.24 -3.84 4.24
N GLU A 185 -11.16 -4.21 5.13
CA GLU A 185 -11.92 -5.46 5.01
C GLU A 185 -12.76 -5.48 3.73
N SER A 186 -13.47 -4.39 3.43
CA SER A 186 -14.26 -4.30 2.20
C SER A 186 -13.40 -4.43 0.93
N LYS A 187 -12.23 -3.79 0.88
CA LYS A 187 -11.30 -3.90 -0.27
C LYS A 187 -10.68 -5.29 -0.43
N LYS A 188 -10.46 -6.03 0.65
CA LYS A 188 -10.04 -7.45 0.56
C LYS A 188 -11.12 -8.27 -0.13
N VAL A 189 -12.38 -8.09 0.26
CA VAL A 189 -13.52 -8.80 -0.32
C VAL A 189 -13.70 -8.46 -1.80
N GLU A 190 -13.63 -7.17 -2.18
CA GLU A 190 -13.71 -6.74 -3.59
C GLU A 190 -12.66 -7.42 -4.48
N ARG A 191 -11.44 -7.62 -3.99
CA ARG A 191 -10.38 -8.29 -4.75
C ARG A 191 -10.74 -9.74 -5.10
N TYR A 192 -11.41 -10.47 -4.21
CA TYR A 192 -11.84 -11.84 -4.48
C TYR A 192 -12.92 -11.94 -5.57
N TYR A 193 -13.74 -10.90 -5.74
CA TYR A 193 -14.76 -10.87 -6.81
C TYR A 193 -14.19 -10.55 -8.19
N ILE A 194 -13.07 -9.85 -8.29
CA ILE A 194 -12.48 -9.48 -9.59
C ILE A 194 -11.94 -10.71 -10.33
N TYR A 195 -11.32 -11.66 -9.65
CA TYR A 195 -10.75 -12.85 -10.29
C TYR A 195 -11.79 -13.72 -11.04
N PRO A 196 -12.93 -14.12 -10.45
CA PRO A 196 -13.93 -14.88 -11.18
C PRO A 196 -14.58 -14.10 -12.33
N ILE A 197 -14.72 -12.77 -12.24
CA ILE A 197 -15.24 -11.94 -13.31
C ILE A 197 -14.27 -11.91 -14.50
N VAL A 198 -12.98 -11.73 -14.26
CA VAL A 198 -11.96 -11.75 -15.31
C VAL A 198 -11.87 -13.13 -15.97
N LEU A 199 -11.93 -14.20 -15.17
CA LEU A 199 -11.90 -15.56 -15.68
C LEU A 199 -13.14 -15.86 -16.55
N SER A 200 -14.33 -15.48 -16.10
CA SER A 200 -15.57 -15.71 -16.85
C SER A 200 -15.61 -14.93 -18.17
N THR A 201 -15.14 -13.68 -18.17
CA THR A 201 -15.02 -12.89 -19.41
C THR A 201 -14.02 -13.49 -20.38
N ALA A 202 -12.89 -14.01 -19.90
CA ALA A 202 -11.91 -14.68 -20.77
C ALA A 202 -12.50 -15.95 -21.42
N VAL A 203 -13.22 -16.76 -20.65
CA VAL A 203 -13.89 -17.98 -21.16
C VAL A 203 -14.95 -17.61 -22.23
N VAL A 204 -15.77 -16.60 -21.97
CA VAL A 204 -16.79 -16.13 -22.95
C VAL A 204 -16.12 -15.66 -24.26
N LEU A 205 -15.01 -14.93 -24.16
CA LEU A 205 -14.26 -14.47 -25.34
C LEU A 205 -13.66 -15.64 -26.14
N LEU A 206 -13.16 -16.67 -25.47
CA LEU A 206 -12.66 -17.89 -26.13
C LEU A 206 -13.78 -18.64 -26.86
N ILE A 207 -14.93 -18.82 -26.22
CA ILE A 207 -16.10 -19.50 -26.83
C ILE A 207 -16.60 -18.70 -28.05
N THR A 208 -16.72 -17.39 -27.91
CA THR A 208 -17.17 -16.55 -29.05
C THR A 208 -16.18 -16.58 -30.21
N SER A 209 -14.86 -16.53 -29.93
CA SER A 209 -13.83 -16.68 -30.98
C SER A 209 -13.93 -18.02 -31.72
N TYR A 210 -14.14 -19.11 -30.98
CA TYR A 210 -14.28 -20.45 -31.53
C TYR A 210 -15.55 -20.57 -32.42
N VAL A 211 -16.68 -20.02 -31.97
CA VAL A 211 -17.93 -20.01 -32.74
C VAL A 211 -17.77 -19.21 -34.03
N PHE A 212 -17.11 -18.04 -33.99
CA PHE A 212 -16.83 -17.26 -35.20
C PHE A 212 -15.92 -17.99 -36.19
N SER A 213 -14.91 -18.73 -35.68
CA SER A 213 -14.05 -19.58 -36.53
C SER A 213 -14.84 -20.68 -37.24
N LEU A 214 -15.76 -21.36 -36.54
CA LEU A 214 -16.64 -22.37 -37.11
C LEU A 214 -17.57 -21.83 -38.19
N ILE A 215 -18.21 -20.69 -37.94
CA ILE A 215 -19.09 -20.03 -38.91
C ILE A 215 -18.33 -19.59 -40.17
N GLY A 216 -17.12 -19.01 -39.94
CA GLY A 216 -16.24 -18.61 -41.06
C GLY A 216 -15.82 -19.79 -41.92
N SER A 217 -15.47 -20.95 -41.32
CA SER A 217 -15.12 -22.14 -42.06
C SER A 217 -16.28 -22.76 -42.85
N SER A 218 -17.51 -22.64 -42.31
CA SER A 218 -18.72 -23.14 -42.99
C SER A 218 -19.22 -22.27 -44.16
N MET A 219 -18.77 -21.00 -44.26
CA MET A 219 -19.13 -20.11 -45.39
C MET A 219 -18.20 -20.29 -46.59
N TYR A 220 -17.10 -21.02 -46.46
CA TYR A 220 -16.15 -21.28 -47.56
C TYR A 220 -16.26 -22.68 -48.15
N VAL A 221 -17.28 -23.45 -47.78
CA VAL A 221 -17.71 -24.72 -48.37
C VAL A 221 -19.00 -24.52 -49.15
#